data_0b2ea346195d5203221e5a5e0ff990e9
#
_entry.id   0b2ea346195d5203221e5a5e0ff990e9
#
_cell.length_a   1.000
_cell.length_b   1.000
_cell.length_c   1.000
_cell.angle_alpha   90.00
_cell.angle_beta   90.00
_cell.angle_gamma   90.00
#
_symmetry.space_group_name_H-M   'P 1'
#
loop_
_entity.id
_entity.type
_entity.pdbx_description
1 polymer ?
#
loop_
_entity_poly.entity_id
_entity_poly.type
_entity_poly.pdbx_seq_one_letter_code
_entity_poly.pdbx_strand_id
1 'polypeptide(L)'
;MKKEMSHIEQSISNWNKHSFEEYKDWLFKQIKTNNGSTIFLKNHIENFMNKYKNSIGIEENFLYKKLFFINLELKHYKESYAILINLIKNFGRERKLLRMYGEESEIDPKGGDVPMRQYKSMMINDQNDNESIKKYIYFMKLSMDLNDKQSINDYIELWNLYLDAYMNDPEAYNELAQVYLMVNEYDKAIFCLEELLLHNQNDYKTLNKIGDIYCSKNNSADAKTAIKFYSRSILINPTPRAFFGIQNCCSIIIKKEKKLDESNQKLMDISKKELTKFYENTNFKDFDVNKIFKV
;
A
#
# COMPACT_ATOMS: atom_id res chain seq x y z
N MET A 1 18.99 19.23 19.57
CA MET A 1 17.98 19.34 20.65
C MET A 1 18.03 20.68 21.40
N LYS A 2 19.05 21.03 22.24
CA LYS A 2 19.03 22.33 22.97
C LYS A 2 19.00 23.56 22.05
N LYS A 3 19.72 23.60 20.93
CA LYS A 3 19.70 24.70 19.94
C LYS A 3 18.36 24.79 19.21
N GLU A 4 17.76 23.68 18.88
CA GLU A 4 16.44 23.63 18.22
C GLU A 4 15.34 24.14 19.16
N MET A 5 15.35 23.72 20.42
CA MET A 5 14.39 24.20 21.42
C MET A 5 14.50 25.74 21.62
N SER A 6 15.72 26.31 21.69
CA SER A 6 15.88 27.77 21.79
C SER A 6 15.36 28.51 20.55
N HIS A 7 15.51 27.94 19.36
CA HIS A 7 14.98 28.52 18.12
C HIS A 7 13.43 28.47 18.09
N ILE A 8 12.84 27.38 18.58
CA ILE A 8 11.38 27.22 18.69
C ILE A 8 10.82 28.25 19.69
N GLU A 9 11.42 28.41 20.87
CA GLU A 9 11.03 29.39 21.88
C GLU A 9 11.10 30.83 21.36
N GLN A 10 12.16 31.17 20.63
CA GLN A 10 12.29 32.49 20.00
C GLN A 10 11.21 32.72 18.93
N SER A 11 10.92 31.70 18.10
CA SER A 11 9.87 31.78 17.12
C SER A 11 8.50 31.99 17.75
N ILE A 12 8.16 31.22 18.78
CA ILE A 12 6.91 31.37 19.54
C ILE A 12 6.81 32.77 20.16
N SER A 13 7.89 33.27 20.78
CA SER A 13 7.91 34.59 21.35
C SER A 13 7.66 35.70 20.33
N ASN A 14 8.18 35.56 19.13
CA ASN A 14 7.92 36.49 18.03
C ASN A 14 6.45 36.43 17.58
N TRP A 15 5.88 35.24 17.35
CA TRP A 15 4.50 35.10 16.93
C TRP A 15 3.49 35.50 18.02
N ASN A 16 3.86 35.42 19.27
CA ASN A 16 3.03 35.91 20.37
C ASN A 16 2.83 37.46 20.38
N LYS A 17 3.61 38.20 19.59
CA LYS A 17 3.42 39.66 19.40
C LYS A 17 2.44 40.00 18.29
N HIS A 18 2.12 39.06 17.42
CA HIS A 18 1.17 39.23 16.30
C HIS A 18 -0.28 39.09 16.75
N SER A 19 -1.20 39.60 15.94
CA SER A 19 -2.63 39.44 16.16
C SER A 19 -3.08 37.97 16.01
N PHE A 20 -4.30 37.68 16.49
CA PHE A 20 -4.90 36.35 16.36
C PHE A 20 -4.95 35.89 14.91
N GLU A 21 -5.47 36.72 13.99
CA GLU A 21 -5.63 36.38 12.58
C GLU A 21 -4.28 36.15 11.88
N GLU A 22 -3.28 37.00 12.11
CA GLU A 22 -1.95 36.84 11.52
C GLU A 22 -1.25 35.54 11.96
N TYR A 23 -1.33 35.23 13.26
CA TYR A 23 -0.73 34.00 13.78
C TYR A 23 -1.48 32.77 13.29
N LYS A 24 -2.79 32.82 13.22
CA LYS A 24 -3.65 31.79 12.67
C LYS A 24 -3.30 31.49 11.21
N ASP A 25 -3.32 32.50 10.33
CA ASP A 25 -3.05 32.34 8.90
C ASP A 25 -1.66 31.75 8.65
N TRP A 26 -0.67 32.23 9.39
CA TRP A 26 0.66 31.66 9.30
C TRP A 26 0.70 30.21 9.76
N LEU A 27 0.10 29.87 10.90
CA LEU A 27 0.09 28.51 11.45
C LEU A 27 -0.62 27.53 10.50
N PHE A 28 -1.78 27.91 9.98
CA PHE A 28 -2.52 27.09 9.03
C PHE A 28 -1.76 26.89 7.71
N LYS A 29 -1.02 27.90 7.26
CA LYS A 29 -0.11 27.77 6.11
C LYS A 29 1.00 26.76 6.40
N GLN A 30 1.65 26.81 7.57
CA GLN A 30 2.68 25.84 7.95
C GLN A 30 2.13 24.41 8.02
N ILE A 31 0.93 24.24 8.60
CA ILE A 31 0.25 22.93 8.67
C ILE A 31 -0.05 22.38 7.26
N LYS A 32 -0.49 23.23 6.33
CA LYS A 32 -0.82 22.81 4.94
C LYS A 32 0.43 22.47 4.14
N THR A 33 1.49 23.22 4.27
CA THR A 33 2.75 23.03 3.54
C THR A 33 3.66 21.98 4.15
N ASN A 34 3.31 21.50 5.36
CA ASN A 34 4.14 20.59 6.18
C ASN A 34 5.59 21.10 6.35
N ASN A 35 5.75 22.43 6.40
CA ASN A 35 7.04 23.10 6.57
C ASN A 35 7.39 23.20 8.07
N GLY A 36 8.46 22.52 8.45
CA GLY A 36 8.98 22.53 9.81
C GLY A 36 9.10 21.12 10.40
N SER A 37 9.88 20.99 11.47
CA SER A 37 9.92 19.72 12.19
C SER A 37 8.60 19.47 12.93
N THR A 38 8.24 18.21 13.10
CA THR A 38 7.02 17.78 13.80
C THR A 38 6.94 18.39 15.20
N ILE A 39 8.09 18.51 15.89
CA ILE A 39 8.21 19.14 17.20
C ILE A 39 7.93 20.66 17.13
N PHE A 40 8.42 21.33 16.09
CA PHE A 40 8.16 22.76 15.87
C PHE A 40 6.67 23.03 15.71
N LEU A 41 5.99 22.28 14.87
CA LEU A 41 4.54 22.39 14.65
C LEU A 41 3.75 22.09 15.93
N LYS A 42 4.12 21.04 16.70
CA LYS A 42 3.50 20.71 17.98
C LYS A 42 3.50 21.93 18.92
N ASN A 43 4.68 22.48 19.19
CA ASN A 43 4.83 23.57 20.15
C ASN A 43 4.07 24.84 19.71
N HIS A 44 4.05 25.14 18.40
CA HIS A 44 3.28 26.28 17.90
C HIS A 44 1.77 26.08 18.01
N ILE A 45 1.25 24.86 17.72
CA ILE A 45 -0.17 24.53 17.87
C ILE A 45 -0.56 24.64 19.35
N GLU A 46 0.20 24.02 20.26
CA GLU A 46 -0.07 24.06 21.70
C GLU A 46 -0.06 25.49 22.23
N ASN A 47 0.94 26.28 21.85
CA ASN A 47 1.02 27.69 22.27
C ASN A 47 -0.17 28.51 21.73
N PHE A 48 -0.53 28.33 20.45
CA PHE A 48 -1.66 29.03 19.86
C PHE A 48 -2.98 28.66 20.56
N MET A 49 -3.21 27.37 20.81
CA MET A 49 -4.41 26.88 21.48
C MET A 49 -4.51 27.38 22.91
N ASN A 50 -3.39 27.40 23.65
CA ASN A 50 -3.35 27.92 25.03
C ASN A 50 -3.62 29.43 25.11
N LYS A 51 -3.01 30.19 24.19
CA LYS A 51 -3.15 31.65 24.16
C LYS A 51 -4.55 32.13 23.76
N TYR A 52 -5.17 31.45 22.78
CA TYR A 52 -6.40 31.88 22.17
C TYR A 52 -7.61 30.97 22.42
N LYS A 53 -7.57 30.19 23.50
CA LYS A 53 -8.54 29.15 23.85
C LYS A 53 -10.02 29.54 23.65
N ASN A 54 -10.37 30.80 23.95
CA ASN A 54 -11.76 31.27 23.86
C ASN A 54 -12.13 31.88 22.48
N SER A 55 -11.16 31.99 21.57
CA SER A 55 -11.34 32.68 20.28
C SER A 55 -11.25 31.76 19.06
N ILE A 56 -10.82 30.51 19.25
CA ILE A 56 -10.52 29.57 18.14
C ILE A 56 -11.81 29.04 17.47
N GLY A 57 -12.88 28.84 18.24
CA GLY A 57 -14.18 28.40 17.70
C GLY A 57 -14.13 27.04 16.99
N ILE A 58 -14.69 26.97 15.79
CA ILE A 58 -14.84 25.72 14.99
C ILE A 58 -13.50 25.09 14.63
N GLU A 59 -12.43 25.87 14.55
CA GLU A 59 -11.10 25.44 14.13
C GLU A 59 -10.38 24.64 15.22
N GLU A 60 -10.85 24.71 16.46
CA GLU A 60 -10.31 23.96 17.60
C GLU A 60 -10.28 22.45 17.32
N ASN A 61 -11.34 21.90 16.75
CA ASN A 61 -11.43 20.50 16.35
C ASN A 61 -10.34 20.11 15.35
N PHE A 62 -10.08 20.97 14.35
CA PHE A 62 -9.04 20.73 13.36
C PHE A 62 -7.64 20.72 14.00
N LEU A 63 -7.35 21.68 14.89
CA LEU A 63 -6.07 21.77 15.59
C LEU A 63 -5.83 20.59 16.52
N TYR A 64 -6.84 20.15 17.28
CA TYR A 64 -6.75 18.95 18.10
C TYR A 64 -6.49 17.68 17.26
N LYS A 65 -7.17 17.52 16.12
CA LYS A 65 -6.92 16.39 15.21
C LYS A 65 -5.49 16.41 14.66
N LYS A 66 -4.96 17.58 14.32
CA LYS A 66 -3.55 17.71 13.89
C LYS A 66 -2.58 17.39 15.02
N LEU A 67 -2.83 17.88 16.20
CA LEU A 67 -1.99 17.62 17.39
C LEU A 67 -1.99 16.13 17.76
N PHE A 68 -3.12 15.43 17.59
CA PHE A 68 -3.21 13.99 17.76
C PHE A 68 -2.23 13.26 16.84
N PHE A 69 -2.28 13.51 15.52
CA PHE A 69 -1.37 12.86 14.56
C PHE A 69 0.10 13.21 14.81
N ILE A 70 0.39 14.45 15.15
CA ILE A 70 1.74 14.89 15.51
C ILE A 70 2.27 14.08 16.72
N ASN A 71 1.45 13.89 17.75
CA ASN A 71 1.84 13.11 18.92
C ASN A 71 2.03 11.62 18.60
N LEU A 72 1.25 11.05 17.66
CA LEU A 72 1.47 9.68 17.16
C LEU A 72 2.84 9.55 16.47
N GLU A 73 3.18 10.48 15.57
CA GLU A 73 4.48 10.49 14.88
C GLU A 73 5.66 10.60 15.88
N LEU A 74 5.48 11.39 16.94
CA LEU A 74 6.47 11.55 18.01
C LEU A 74 6.47 10.39 19.03
N LYS A 75 5.58 9.40 18.88
CA LYS A 75 5.38 8.27 19.79
C LYS A 75 4.97 8.69 21.21
N HIS A 76 4.29 9.82 21.34
CA HIS A 76 3.73 10.33 22.59
C HIS A 76 2.30 9.80 22.80
N TYR A 77 2.14 8.46 22.90
CA TYR A 77 0.84 7.77 22.91
C TYR A 77 -0.10 8.23 24.04
N LYS A 78 0.43 8.53 25.22
CA LYS A 78 -0.38 9.02 26.35
C LYS A 78 -1.01 10.38 26.06
N GLU A 79 -0.29 11.25 25.40
CA GLU A 79 -0.77 12.59 25.03
C GLU A 79 -1.79 12.50 23.88
N SER A 80 -1.52 11.66 22.87
CA SER A 80 -2.45 11.42 21.77
C SER A 80 -3.78 10.85 22.28
N TYR A 81 -3.73 9.85 23.16
CA TYR A 81 -4.92 9.28 23.79
C TYR A 81 -5.73 10.29 24.60
N ALA A 82 -5.05 11.15 25.38
CA ALA A 82 -5.73 12.21 26.14
C ALA A 82 -6.44 13.23 25.23
N ILE A 83 -5.82 13.58 24.10
CA ILE A 83 -6.42 14.45 23.09
C ILE A 83 -7.64 13.79 22.46
N LEU A 84 -7.55 12.50 22.13
CA LEU A 84 -8.64 11.74 21.55
C LEU A 84 -9.86 11.65 22.48
N ILE A 85 -9.64 11.35 23.77
CA ILE A 85 -10.73 11.36 24.77
C ILE A 85 -11.38 12.73 24.84
N ASN A 86 -10.60 13.81 24.81
CA ASN A 86 -11.13 15.16 24.84
C ASN A 86 -11.95 15.47 23.58
N LEU A 87 -11.49 15.06 22.41
CA LEU A 87 -12.25 15.17 21.14
C LEU A 87 -13.58 14.42 21.21
N ILE A 88 -13.57 13.17 21.68
CA ILE A 88 -14.80 12.35 21.79
C ILE A 88 -15.79 12.99 22.80
N LYS A 89 -15.28 13.54 23.90
CA LYS A 89 -16.10 14.21 24.91
C LYS A 89 -16.77 15.46 24.38
N ASN A 90 -16.04 16.29 23.62
CA ASN A 90 -16.50 17.59 23.15
C ASN A 90 -17.32 17.50 21.85
N PHE A 91 -16.98 16.57 20.95
CA PHE A 91 -17.57 16.48 19.60
C PHE A 91 -18.35 15.17 19.38
N GLY A 92 -18.49 14.34 20.42
CA GLY A 92 -19.21 13.08 20.35
C GLY A 92 -18.42 11.95 19.66
N ARG A 93 -19.09 10.80 19.45
CA ARG A 93 -18.51 9.62 18.79
C ARG A 93 -18.66 9.71 17.28
N GLU A 94 -18.11 10.75 16.68
CA GLU A 94 -18.05 10.82 15.21
C GLU A 94 -17.21 9.67 14.63
N ARG A 95 -17.60 9.14 13.46
CA ARG A 95 -16.89 8.08 12.74
C ARG A 95 -15.39 8.35 12.60
N LYS A 96 -15.04 9.60 12.24
CA LYS A 96 -13.64 10.01 12.11
C LYS A 96 -12.84 9.88 13.40
N LEU A 97 -13.44 10.17 14.56
CA LEU A 97 -12.79 10.02 15.86
C LEU A 97 -12.62 8.55 16.24
N LEU A 98 -13.57 7.68 15.88
CA LEU A 98 -13.45 6.25 16.09
C LEU A 98 -12.33 5.65 15.25
N ARG A 99 -12.14 6.12 14.00
CA ARG A 99 -10.99 5.74 13.18
C ARG A 99 -9.67 6.19 13.79
N MET A 100 -9.60 7.43 14.27
CA MET A 100 -8.40 7.93 14.97
C MET A 100 -8.05 7.08 16.20
N TYR A 101 -9.05 6.55 16.91
CA TYR A 101 -8.82 5.60 17.99
C TYR A 101 -8.23 4.27 17.50
N GLY A 102 -8.73 3.77 16.37
CA GLY A 102 -8.16 2.60 15.71
C GLY A 102 -6.70 2.84 15.31
N GLU A 103 -6.41 3.95 14.63
CA GLU A 103 -5.05 4.34 14.20
C GLU A 103 -4.08 4.53 15.38
N GLU A 104 -4.54 5.09 16.49
CA GLU A 104 -3.73 5.22 17.71
C GLU A 104 -3.37 3.84 18.28
N SER A 105 -4.35 2.94 18.36
CA SER A 105 -4.13 1.59 18.87
C SER A 105 -3.29 0.70 17.93
N GLU A 106 -3.25 0.99 16.62
CA GLU A 106 -2.34 0.32 15.66
C GLU A 106 -0.87 0.61 15.97
N ILE A 107 -0.58 1.83 16.39
CA ILE A 107 0.80 2.31 16.60
C ILE A 107 1.28 2.00 18.02
N ASP A 108 0.39 1.91 19.00
CA ASP A 108 0.74 1.58 20.38
C ASP A 108 1.16 0.10 20.46
N PRO A 109 2.42 -0.20 20.84
CA PRO A 109 2.89 -1.59 21.00
C PRO A 109 2.08 -2.43 22.00
N LYS A 110 1.29 -1.77 22.86
CA LYS A 110 0.42 -2.43 23.85
C LYS A 110 -1.01 -2.63 23.34
N GLY A 111 -1.33 -2.14 22.14
CA GLY A 111 -2.67 -2.18 21.57
C GLY A 111 -3.22 -3.60 21.36
N GLY A 112 -2.35 -4.58 21.04
CA GLY A 112 -2.75 -5.97 20.81
C GLY A 112 -3.90 -6.09 19.82
N ASP A 113 -4.99 -6.77 20.21
CA ASP A 113 -6.18 -6.97 19.36
C ASP A 113 -7.17 -5.79 19.35
N VAL A 114 -6.85 -4.68 20.03
CA VAL A 114 -7.77 -3.53 20.14
C VAL A 114 -8.11 -2.92 18.77
N PRO A 115 -7.14 -2.69 17.86
CA PRO A 115 -7.44 -2.12 16.55
C PRO A 115 -8.44 -2.98 15.76
N MET A 116 -8.21 -4.29 15.72
CA MET A 116 -9.06 -5.24 15.01
C MET A 116 -10.50 -5.22 15.53
N ARG A 117 -10.68 -5.23 16.87
CA ARG A 117 -12.02 -5.16 17.49
C ARG A 117 -12.71 -3.83 17.19
N GLN A 118 -11.97 -2.74 17.20
CA GLN A 118 -12.48 -1.41 16.89
C GLN A 118 -12.98 -1.31 15.45
N TYR A 119 -12.17 -1.72 14.47
CA TYR A 119 -12.56 -1.70 13.06
C TYR A 119 -13.71 -2.67 12.77
N LYS A 120 -13.74 -3.84 13.42
CA LYS A 120 -14.88 -4.77 13.35
C LYS A 120 -16.17 -4.12 13.83
N SER A 121 -16.12 -3.41 14.96
CA SER A 121 -17.27 -2.66 15.48
C SER A 121 -17.75 -1.58 14.52
N MET A 122 -16.81 -0.86 13.86
CA MET A 122 -17.16 0.18 12.89
C MET A 122 -17.79 -0.43 11.64
N MET A 123 -17.26 -1.52 11.12
CA MET A 123 -17.81 -2.27 9.98
C MET A 123 -19.25 -2.74 10.25
N ILE A 124 -19.54 -3.26 11.46
CA ILE A 124 -20.88 -3.71 11.82
C ILE A 124 -21.86 -2.52 11.89
N ASN A 125 -21.41 -1.38 12.42
CA ASN A 125 -22.24 -0.20 12.57
C ASN A 125 -22.48 0.56 11.26
N ASP A 126 -21.56 0.47 10.32
CA ASP A 126 -21.65 1.13 9.01
C ASP A 126 -20.99 0.32 7.92
N GLN A 127 -21.81 -0.35 7.14
CA GLN A 127 -21.36 -1.16 5.99
C GLN A 127 -20.83 -0.33 4.81
N ASN A 128 -21.04 0.99 4.82
CA ASN A 128 -20.55 1.89 3.78
C ASN A 128 -19.19 2.52 4.11
N ASP A 129 -18.60 2.19 5.26
CA ASP A 129 -17.26 2.67 5.63
C ASP A 129 -16.16 1.75 5.07
N ASN A 130 -15.89 1.88 3.77
CA ASN A 130 -14.91 1.06 3.04
C ASN A 130 -13.51 1.09 3.66
N GLU A 131 -13.10 2.24 4.23
CA GLU A 131 -11.79 2.42 4.84
C GLU A 131 -11.64 1.56 6.12
N SER A 132 -12.65 1.58 6.98
CA SER A 132 -12.66 0.74 8.18
C SER A 132 -12.77 -0.75 7.86
N ILE A 133 -13.51 -1.12 6.82
CA ILE A 133 -13.60 -2.50 6.33
C ILE A 133 -12.22 -2.98 5.85
N LYS A 134 -11.53 -2.21 5.01
CA LYS A 134 -10.18 -2.54 4.54
C LYS A 134 -9.19 -2.68 5.71
N LYS A 135 -9.24 -1.78 6.68
CA LYS A 135 -8.42 -1.87 7.89
C LYS A 135 -8.68 -3.15 8.67
N TYR A 136 -9.96 -3.51 8.87
CA TYR A 136 -10.33 -4.77 9.52
C TYR A 136 -9.76 -5.98 8.79
N ILE A 137 -9.94 -6.04 7.46
CA ILE A 137 -9.41 -7.13 6.63
C ILE A 137 -7.88 -7.18 6.69
N TYR A 138 -7.20 -6.02 6.73
CA TYR A 138 -5.75 -5.96 6.91
C TYR A 138 -5.30 -6.62 8.23
N PHE A 139 -5.99 -6.35 9.35
CA PHE A 139 -5.69 -7.02 10.63
C PHE A 139 -6.01 -8.50 10.60
N MET A 140 -7.06 -8.92 9.90
CA MET A 140 -7.33 -10.34 9.65
C MET A 140 -6.17 -11.01 8.91
N LYS A 141 -5.58 -10.34 7.91
CA LYS A 141 -4.40 -10.84 7.20
C LYS A 141 -3.20 -11.05 8.13
N LEU A 142 -2.95 -10.11 9.06
CA LEU A 142 -1.84 -10.22 10.02
C LEU A 142 -2.02 -11.38 11.02
N SER A 143 -3.25 -11.71 11.36
CA SER A 143 -3.60 -12.80 12.28
C SER A 143 -3.86 -14.14 11.59
N MET A 144 -3.87 -14.16 10.23
CA MET A 144 -4.17 -15.33 9.43
C MET A 144 -3.07 -16.39 9.56
N ASP A 145 -3.45 -17.61 9.93
CA ASP A 145 -2.55 -18.76 9.86
C ASP A 145 -2.59 -19.37 8.46
N LEU A 146 -1.46 -19.34 7.77
CA LEU A 146 -1.31 -19.91 6.42
C LEU A 146 -1.42 -21.44 6.38
N ASN A 147 -1.33 -22.11 7.52
CA ASN A 147 -1.51 -23.56 7.64
C ASN A 147 -2.98 -23.94 7.90
N ASP A 148 -3.79 -22.99 8.32
CA ASP A 148 -5.21 -23.19 8.56
C ASP A 148 -6.06 -22.76 7.36
N LYS A 149 -6.62 -23.76 6.66
CA LYS A 149 -7.49 -23.53 5.50
C LYS A 149 -8.73 -22.71 5.85
N GLN A 150 -9.27 -22.85 7.07
CA GLN A 150 -10.45 -22.09 7.48
C GLN A 150 -10.12 -20.61 7.59
N SER A 151 -9.01 -20.27 8.22
CA SER A 151 -8.52 -18.90 8.36
C SER A 151 -8.31 -18.21 6.99
N ILE A 152 -7.79 -18.97 6.02
CA ILE A 152 -7.61 -18.46 4.64
C ILE A 152 -8.97 -18.26 3.95
N ASN A 153 -9.90 -19.20 4.10
CA ASN A 153 -11.22 -19.09 3.49
C ASN A 153 -12.00 -17.91 4.08
N ASP A 154 -11.97 -17.72 5.40
CA ASP A 154 -12.62 -16.59 6.06
C ASP A 154 -12.09 -15.24 5.54
N TYR A 155 -10.78 -15.15 5.29
CA TYR A 155 -10.15 -13.98 4.69
C TYR A 155 -10.60 -13.74 3.24
N ILE A 156 -10.69 -14.79 2.44
CA ILE A 156 -11.18 -14.72 1.05
C ILE A 156 -12.65 -14.29 1.03
N GLU A 157 -13.49 -14.84 1.91
CA GLU A 157 -14.90 -14.48 2.02
C GLU A 157 -15.10 -13.01 2.38
N LEU A 158 -14.28 -12.47 3.27
CA LEU A 158 -14.35 -11.05 3.63
C LEU A 158 -14.03 -10.15 2.43
N TRP A 159 -13.03 -10.48 1.62
CA TRP A 159 -12.74 -9.72 0.41
C TRP A 159 -13.84 -9.85 -0.64
N ASN A 160 -14.45 -11.03 -0.79
CA ASN A 160 -15.58 -11.22 -1.71
C ASN A 160 -16.78 -10.39 -1.26
N LEU A 161 -17.15 -10.41 0.02
CA LEU A 161 -18.19 -9.55 0.59
C LEU A 161 -17.89 -8.06 0.38
N TYR A 162 -16.63 -7.65 0.52
CA TYR A 162 -16.22 -6.29 0.22
C TYR A 162 -16.42 -5.95 -1.25
N LEU A 163 -16.01 -6.82 -2.16
CA LEU A 163 -16.15 -6.61 -3.61
C LEU A 163 -17.61 -6.64 -4.09
N ASP A 164 -18.51 -7.33 -3.41
CA ASP A 164 -19.95 -7.28 -3.71
C ASP A 164 -20.51 -5.86 -3.54
N ALA A 165 -19.96 -5.10 -2.59
CA ALA A 165 -20.34 -3.70 -2.37
C ALA A 165 -19.48 -2.71 -3.17
N TYR A 166 -18.20 -3.02 -3.39
CA TYR A 166 -17.19 -2.15 -3.98
C TYR A 166 -16.46 -2.82 -5.15
N MET A 167 -17.20 -3.21 -6.19
CA MET A 167 -16.70 -3.99 -7.33
C MET A 167 -15.49 -3.37 -8.06
N ASN A 168 -15.28 -2.06 -7.98
CA ASN A 168 -14.24 -1.36 -8.72
C ASN A 168 -12.99 -1.05 -7.91
N ASP A 169 -12.68 -1.83 -6.87
CA ASP A 169 -11.51 -1.59 -6.04
C ASP A 169 -10.30 -2.45 -6.47
N PRO A 170 -9.28 -1.84 -7.12
CA PRO A 170 -8.12 -2.59 -7.60
C PRO A 170 -7.24 -3.15 -6.46
N GLU A 171 -7.26 -2.54 -5.26
CA GLU A 171 -6.50 -3.08 -4.12
C GLU A 171 -7.06 -4.43 -3.67
N ALA A 172 -8.39 -4.56 -3.62
CA ALA A 172 -9.06 -5.81 -3.24
C ALA A 172 -8.70 -6.96 -4.20
N TYR A 173 -8.75 -6.71 -5.51
CA TYR A 173 -8.34 -7.71 -6.51
C TYR A 173 -6.86 -8.09 -6.40
N ASN A 174 -5.97 -7.11 -6.14
CA ASN A 174 -4.55 -7.42 -5.94
C ASN A 174 -4.30 -8.27 -4.69
N GLU A 175 -5.00 -8.00 -3.60
CA GLU A 175 -4.90 -8.79 -2.36
C GLU A 175 -5.44 -10.22 -2.56
N LEU A 176 -6.61 -10.37 -3.18
CA LEU A 176 -7.17 -11.68 -3.51
C LEU A 176 -6.26 -12.48 -4.44
N ALA A 177 -5.69 -11.85 -5.47
CA ALA A 177 -4.74 -12.51 -6.35
C ALA A 177 -3.54 -13.09 -5.60
N GLN A 178 -3.00 -12.34 -4.62
CA GLN A 178 -1.89 -12.82 -3.80
C GLN A 178 -2.28 -14.04 -2.96
N VAL A 179 -3.45 -14.01 -2.33
CA VAL A 179 -3.92 -15.13 -1.50
C VAL A 179 -4.21 -16.36 -2.35
N TYR A 180 -4.86 -16.20 -3.50
CA TYR A 180 -5.09 -17.32 -4.42
C TYR A 180 -3.79 -17.95 -4.93
N LEU A 181 -2.72 -17.14 -5.12
CA LEU A 181 -1.39 -17.65 -5.42
C LEU A 181 -0.79 -18.46 -4.27
N MET A 182 -0.96 -18.03 -3.03
CA MET A 182 -0.47 -18.74 -1.86
C MET A 182 -1.12 -20.11 -1.69
N VAL A 183 -2.39 -20.24 -2.07
CA VAL A 183 -3.12 -21.53 -2.02
C VAL A 183 -3.09 -22.31 -3.33
N ASN A 184 -2.30 -21.87 -4.31
CA ASN A 184 -2.15 -22.49 -5.65
C ASN A 184 -3.44 -22.52 -6.50
N GLU A 185 -4.40 -21.63 -6.22
CA GLU A 185 -5.62 -21.45 -7.02
C GLU A 185 -5.34 -20.50 -8.20
N TYR A 186 -4.53 -20.99 -9.15
CA TYR A 186 -3.99 -20.17 -10.25
C TYR A 186 -5.06 -19.53 -11.13
N ASP A 187 -6.15 -20.22 -11.42
CA ASP A 187 -7.20 -19.68 -12.30
C ASP A 187 -7.94 -18.51 -11.65
N LYS A 188 -8.21 -18.59 -10.35
CA LYS A 188 -8.80 -17.48 -9.60
C LYS A 188 -7.84 -16.31 -9.46
N ALA A 189 -6.54 -16.58 -9.27
CA ALA A 189 -5.52 -15.53 -9.24
C ALA A 189 -5.43 -14.79 -10.59
N ILE A 190 -5.48 -15.52 -11.72
CA ILE A 190 -5.49 -14.93 -13.05
C ILE A 190 -6.71 -14.03 -13.22
N PHE A 191 -7.91 -14.52 -12.87
CA PHE A 191 -9.14 -13.73 -12.94
C PHE A 191 -8.99 -12.39 -12.20
N CYS A 192 -8.51 -12.42 -10.95
CA CYS A 192 -8.31 -11.19 -10.18
C CYS A 192 -7.28 -10.25 -10.84
N LEU A 193 -6.23 -10.77 -11.46
CA LEU A 193 -5.23 -9.95 -12.16
C LEU A 193 -5.76 -9.42 -13.50
N GLU A 194 -6.67 -10.14 -14.16
CA GLU A 194 -7.36 -9.65 -15.37
C GLU A 194 -8.31 -8.50 -15.02
N GLU A 195 -9.05 -8.57 -13.89
CA GLU A 195 -9.83 -7.46 -13.37
C GLU A 195 -8.94 -6.22 -13.11
N LEU A 196 -7.73 -6.41 -12.55
CA LEU A 196 -6.77 -5.30 -12.41
C LEU A 196 -6.39 -4.68 -13.76
N LEU A 197 -6.26 -5.46 -14.81
CA LEU A 197 -5.94 -4.96 -16.15
C LEU A 197 -7.10 -4.18 -16.77
N LEU A 198 -8.36 -4.40 -16.36
CA LEU A 198 -9.48 -3.56 -16.78
C LEU A 198 -9.34 -2.13 -16.26
N HIS A 199 -8.80 -1.96 -15.05
CA HIS A 199 -8.51 -0.63 -14.48
C HIS A 199 -7.30 0.04 -15.13
N ASN A 200 -6.24 -0.74 -15.41
CA ASN A 200 -5.03 -0.22 -16.06
C ASN A 200 -4.46 -1.22 -17.06
N GLN A 201 -4.89 -1.09 -18.31
CA GLN A 201 -4.50 -1.98 -19.41
C GLN A 201 -3.01 -1.96 -19.74
N ASN A 202 -2.28 -0.91 -19.31
CA ASN A 202 -0.87 -0.71 -19.58
C ASN A 202 0.01 -1.04 -18.35
N ASP A 203 -0.50 -1.76 -17.39
CA ASP A 203 0.31 -2.22 -16.26
C ASP A 203 1.15 -3.45 -16.65
N TYR A 204 2.38 -3.17 -17.09
CA TYR A 204 3.36 -4.21 -17.44
C TYR A 204 3.70 -5.15 -16.26
N LYS A 205 3.54 -4.67 -15.01
CA LYS A 205 3.81 -5.51 -13.83
C LYS A 205 2.77 -6.59 -13.66
N THR A 206 1.50 -6.23 -13.83
CA THR A 206 0.37 -7.20 -13.77
C THR A 206 0.43 -8.17 -14.94
N LEU A 207 0.77 -7.70 -16.17
CA LEU A 207 0.99 -8.58 -17.31
C LEU A 207 2.10 -9.61 -17.05
N ASN A 208 3.22 -9.20 -16.45
CA ASN A 208 4.28 -10.12 -16.07
C ASN A 208 3.84 -11.13 -15.01
N LYS A 209 3.06 -10.71 -14.00
CA LYS A 209 2.52 -11.64 -12.99
C LYS A 209 1.63 -12.72 -13.63
N ILE A 210 0.75 -12.35 -14.55
CA ILE A 210 -0.10 -13.31 -15.28
C ILE A 210 0.77 -14.27 -16.11
N GLY A 211 1.78 -13.74 -16.80
CA GLY A 211 2.75 -14.56 -17.54
C GLY A 211 3.47 -15.56 -16.63
N ASP A 212 3.92 -15.12 -15.45
CA ASP A 212 4.59 -15.97 -14.46
C ASP A 212 3.67 -17.12 -14.00
N ILE A 213 2.37 -16.84 -13.77
CA ILE A 213 1.39 -17.85 -13.34
C ILE A 213 1.18 -18.90 -14.45
N TYR A 214 0.96 -18.45 -15.69
CA TYR A 214 0.84 -19.38 -16.82
C TYR A 214 2.11 -20.19 -17.04
N CYS A 215 3.28 -19.59 -16.91
CA CYS A 215 4.56 -20.28 -17.00
C CYS A 215 4.73 -21.35 -15.89
N SER A 216 4.25 -21.08 -14.67
CA SER A 216 4.35 -22.01 -13.53
C SER A 216 3.48 -23.27 -13.67
N LYS A 217 2.41 -23.23 -14.49
CA LYS A 217 1.61 -24.42 -14.80
C LYS A 217 2.39 -25.49 -15.59
N ASN A 218 3.54 -25.14 -16.15
CA ASN A 218 4.52 -26.04 -16.78
C ASN A 218 3.95 -26.95 -17.88
N ASN A 219 3.02 -26.45 -18.65
CA ASN A 219 2.54 -27.12 -19.88
C ASN A 219 2.78 -26.23 -21.11
N SER A 220 2.75 -26.83 -22.29
CA SER A 220 3.07 -26.14 -23.54
C SER A 220 2.01 -25.10 -23.93
N ALA A 221 0.71 -25.39 -23.73
CA ALA A 221 -0.37 -24.47 -24.06
C ALA A 221 -0.33 -23.21 -23.20
N ASP A 222 -0.15 -23.37 -21.89
CA ASP A 222 -0.03 -22.23 -20.96
C ASP A 222 1.27 -21.46 -21.20
N ALA A 223 2.38 -22.12 -21.54
CA ALA A 223 3.62 -21.44 -21.91
C ALA A 223 3.44 -20.55 -23.15
N LYS A 224 2.72 -21.01 -24.16
CA LYS A 224 2.36 -20.19 -25.35
C LYS A 224 1.49 -18.99 -24.96
N THR A 225 0.57 -19.16 -24.03
CA THR A 225 -0.25 -18.07 -23.49
C THR A 225 0.61 -17.09 -22.70
N ALA A 226 1.50 -17.56 -21.85
CA ALA A 226 2.43 -16.73 -21.07
C ALA A 226 3.30 -15.83 -21.98
N ILE A 227 3.81 -16.38 -23.11
CA ILE A 227 4.58 -15.61 -24.11
C ILE A 227 3.78 -14.41 -24.61
N LYS A 228 2.46 -14.53 -24.84
CA LYS A 228 1.62 -13.40 -25.28
C LYS A 228 1.58 -12.29 -24.23
N PHE A 229 1.42 -12.63 -22.94
CA PHE A 229 1.42 -11.64 -21.86
C PHE A 229 2.78 -10.97 -21.69
N TYR A 230 3.87 -11.73 -21.72
CA TYR A 230 5.21 -11.14 -21.67
C TYR A 230 5.52 -10.27 -22.87
N SER A 231 5.13 -10.69 -24.08
CA SER A 231 5.31 -9.88 -25.29
C SER A 231 4.57 -8.55 -25.20
N ARG A 232 3.33 -8.57 -24.72
CA ARG A 232 2.56 -7.34 -24.44
C ARG A 232 3.23 -6.46 -23.39
N SER A 233 3.76 -7.06 -22.33
CA SER A 233 4.51 -6.35 -21.27
C SER A 233 5.76 -5.65 -21.85
N ILE A 234 6.52 -6.32 -22.71
CA ILE A 234 7.72 -5.78 -23.36
C ILE A 234 7.39 -4.58 -24.24
N LEU A 235 6.26 -4.60 -24.95
CA LEU A 235 5.84 -3.47 -25.78
C LEU A 235 5.53 -2.20 -24.95
N ILE A 236 5.11 -2.37 -23.70
CA ILE A 236 4.83 -1.26 -22.78
C ILE A 236 6.12 -0.80 -22.10
N ASN A 237 6.83 -1.75 -21.48
CA ASN A 237 8.08 -1.49 -20.79
C ASN A 237 9.01 -2.72 -20.89
N PRO A 238 10.11 -2.65 -21.65
CA PRO A 238 11.03 -3.75 -21.81
C PRO A 238 11.82 -3.99 -20.52
N THR A 239 11.41 -4.99 -19.75
CA THR A 239 12.05 -5.38 -18.50
C THR A 239 12.79 -6.71 -18.62
N PRO A 240 13.94 -6.89 -17.94
CA PRO A 240 14.65 -8.19 -17.92
C PRO A 240 13.76 -9.35 -17.51
N ARG A 241 12.84 -9.13 -16.56
CA ARG A 241 11.88 -10.15 -16.07
C ARG A 241 11.06 -10.73 -17.21
N ALA A 242 10.50 -9.88 -18.09
CA ALA A 242 9.67 -10.33 -19.21
C ALA A 242 10.50 -11.13 -20.24
N PHE A 243 11.72 -10.69 -20.52
CA PHE A 243 12.63 -11.42 -21.43
C PHE A 243 13.04 -12.79 -20.85
N PHE A 244 13.36 -12.89 -19.55
CA PHE A 244 13.59 -14.17 -18.88
C PHE A 244 12.35 -15.06 -18.89
N GLY A 245 11.16 -14.48 -18.70
CA GLY A 245 9.90 -15.20 -18.79
C GLY A 245 9.71 -15.85 -20.16
N ILE A 246 9.97 -15.12 -21.26
CA ILE A 246 9.92 -15.68 -22.63
C ILE A 246 10.91 -16.82 -22.80
N GLN A 247 12.16 -16.66 -22.35
CA GLN A 247 13.17 -17.71 -22.43
C GLN A 247 12.74 -18.99 -21.71
N ASN A 248 12.20 -18.84 -20.50
CA ASN A 248 11.72 -19.96 -19.71
C ASN A 248 10.54 -20.67 -20.40
N CYS A 249 9.56 -19.91 -20.91
CA CYS A 249 8.43 -20.47 -21.66
C CYS A 249 8.88 -21.22 -22.93
N CYS A 250 9.80 -20.64 -23.70
CA CYS A 250 10.36 -21.32 -24.87
C CYS A 250 11.08 -22.63 -24.47
N SER A 251 11.83 -22.64 -23.37
CA SER A 251 12.47 -23.86 -22.86
C SER A 251 11.46 -24.94 -22.46
N ILE A 252 10.32 -24.56 -21.84
CA ILE A 252 9.23 -25.49 -21.51
C ILE A 252 8.63 -26.08 -22.79
N ILE A 253 8.35 -25.26 -23.81
CA ILE A 253 7.79 -25.72 -25.08
C ILE A 253 8.75 -26.70 -25.76
N ILE A 254 10.04 -26.39 -25.85
CA ILE A 254 11.05 -27.28 -26.46
C ILE A 254 11.12 -28.62 -25.71
N LYS A 255 11.10 -28.62 -24.38
CA LYS A 255 11.12 -29.85 -23.57
C LYS A 255 9.88 -30.72 -23.80
N LYS A 256 8.71 -30.11 -24.02
CA LYS A 256 7.43 -30.84 -24.18
C LYS A 256 7.13 -31.25 -25.63
N GLU A 257 7.29 -30.33 -26.58
CA GLU A 257 6.94 -30.52 -27.99
C GLU A 257 8.12 -30.92 -28.88
N LYS A 258 9.37 -30.82 -28.35
CA LYS A 258 10.64 -31.07 -29.09
C LYS A 258 10.85 -30.13 -30.29
N LYS A 259 9.96 -29.16 -30.48
CA LYS A 259 9.97 -28.20 -31.58
C LYS A 259 9.46 -26.85 -31.07
N LEU A 260 9.98 -25.78 -31.65
CA LEU A 260 9.50 -24.42 -31.38
C LEU A 260 9.01 -23.81 -32.70
N ASP A 261 7.91 -23.09 -32.67
CA ASP A 261 7.40 -22.36 -33.81
C ASP A 261 8.38 -21.26 -34.22
N GLU A 262 8.46 -20.94 -35.51
CA GLU A 262 9.39 -19.95 -36.06
C GLU A 262 9.23 -18.57 -35.38
N SER A 263 7.99 -18.16 -35.05
CA SER A 263 7.71 -16.90 -34.33
C SER A 263 8.29 -16.90 -32.93
N ASN A 264 8.14 -17.99 -32.17
CA ASN A 264 8.66 -18.12 -30.82
C ASN A 264 10.19 -18.27 -30.83
N GLN A 265 10.78 -18.87 -31.88
CA GLN A 265 12.23 -18.90 -32.06
C GLN A 265 12.80 -17.49 -32.23
N LYS A 266 12.18 -16.67 -33.07
CA LYS A 266 12.57 -15.26 -33.25
C LYS A 266 12.47 -14.45 -31.94
N LEU A 267 11.38 -14.66 -31.18
CA LEU A 267 11.20 -14.01 -29.88
C LEU A 267 12.28 -14.44 -28.86
N MET A 268 12.63 -15.71 -28.85
CA MET A 268 13.67 -16.26 -28.02
C MET A 268 15.03 -15.61 -28.36
N ASP A 269 15.39 -15.49 -29.64
CA ASP A 269 16.65 -14.88 -30.09
C ASP A 269 16.71 -13.37 -29.75
N ILE A 270 15.60 -12.65 -29.97
CA ILE A 270 15.47 -11.23 -29.59
C ILE A 270 15.66 -11.09 -28.08
N SER A 271 14.97 -11.90 -27.30
CA SER A 271 15.04 -11.85 -25.83
C SER A 271 16.45 -12.11 -25.31
N LYS A 272 17.19 -13.07 -25.90
CA LYS A 272 18.62 -13.31 -25.56
C LYS A 272 19.48 -12.07 -25.85
N LYS A 273 19.28 -11.48 -27.02
CA LYS A 273 20.05 -10.31 -27.48
C LYS A 273 19.81 -9.09 -26.57
N GLU A 274 18.56 -8.84 -26.19
CA GLU A 274 18.24 -7.72 -25.29
C GLU A 274 18.73 -7.97 -23.86
N LEU A 275 18.64 -9.19 -23.34
CA LEU A 275 19.23 -9.53 -22.04
C LEU A 275 20.74 -9.35 -22.03
N THR A 276 21.45 -9.77 -23.09
CA THR A 276 22.91 -9.58 -23.20
C THR A 276 23.25 -8.09 -23.16
N LYS A 277 22.59 -7.25 -23.97
CA LYS A 277 22.79 -5.80 -23.95
C LYS A 277 22.52 -5.17 -22.58
N PHE A 278 21.45 -5.63 -21.90
CA PHE A 278 21.09 -5.11 -20.58
C PHE A 278 22.19 -5.39 -19.56
N TYR A 279 22.77 -6.60 -19.57
CA TYR A 279 23.81 -6.97 -18.61
C TYR A 279 25.20 -6.45 -19.00
N GLU A 280 25.51 -6.25 -20.28
CA GLU A 280 26.74 -5.57 -20.73
C GLU A 280 26.85 -4.13 -20.20
N ASN A 281 25.70 -3.46 -20.04
CA ASN A 281 25.62 -2.09 -19.50
C ASN A 281 25.63 -2.04 -17.96
N THR A 282 25.64 -3.18 -17.29
CA THR A 282 25.71 -3.28 -15.83
C THR A 282 27.11 -3.72 -15.37
N ASN A 283 27.38 -3.58 -14.06
CA ASN A 283 28.65 -4.04 -13.47
C ASN A 283 28.81 -5.59 -13.44
N PHE A 284 27.83 -6.34 -13.98
CA PHE A 284 27.85 -7.80 -14.06
C PHE A 284 28.42 -8.29 -15.39
N LYS A 285 29.66 -7.87 -15.73
CA LYS A 285 30.34 -8.20 -17.00
C LYS A 285 30.57 -9.72 -17.23
N ASP A 286 30.58 -10.52 -16.16
CA ASP A 286 30.80 -11.97 -16.24
C ASP A 286 29.49 -12.78 -16.35
N PHE A 287 28.33 -12.10 -16.49
CA PHE A 287 27.03 -12.74 -16.59
C PHE A 287 26.80 -13.27 -18.01
N ASP A 288 27.02 -14.58 -18.17
CA ASP A 288 26.77 -15.26 -19.46
C ASP A 288 25.35 -15.82 -19.52
N VAL A 289 24.48 -15.06 -20.20
CA VAL A 289 23.07 -15.44 -20.45
C VAL A 289 22.96 -16.83 -21.07
N ASN A 290 23.93 -17.25 -21.90
CA ASN A 290 23.90 -18.55 -22.57
C ASN A 290 24.16 -19.72 -21.62
N LYS A 291 24.83 -19.49 -20.47
CA LYS A 291 25.03 -20.53 -19.46
C LYS A 291 23.75 -20.88 -18.70
N ILE A 292 22.84 -19.93 -18.53
CA ILE A 292 21.59 -20.11 -17.79
C ILE A 292 20.57 -20.92 -18.62
N PHE A 293 20.52 -20.66 -19.92
CA PHE A 293 19.55 -21.29 -20.83
C PHE A 293 20.18 -22.37 -21.72
N LYS A 294 21.11 -23.16 -21.16
CA LYS A 294 21.55 -24.40 -21.83
C LYS A 294 20.35 -25.37 -21.85
N VAL A 295 19.66 -25.44 -22.96
CA VAL A 295 18.64 -26.44 -23.30
C VAL A 295 19.31 -27.62 -23.97
#